data_ee603855fc5494e84c71f34fbc71bc2e
#
_entry.id   ee603855fc5494e84c71f34fbc71bc2e
#
_cell.length_a   1.000
_cell.length_b   1.000
_cell.length_c   1.000
_cell.angle_alpha   90.00
_cell.angle_beta   90.00
_cell.angle_gamma   90.00
#
_symmetry.space_group_name_H-M   'P 1'
#
loop_
_entity.id
_entity.type
_entity.pdbx_description
1 polymer ?
#
loop_
_entity_poly.entity_id
_entity_poly.type
_entity_poly.pdbx_seq_one_letter_code
_entity_poly.pdbx_strand_id
1 'polypeptide(L)'
;MIPALEVALPLGALALLSPMIRRRIELSRAKHRSLAGHSLMAKRLARLLPGYAYDEAQFFNCDGAPDEVVQRRRAAFDTLCAGFAQRYEKSLALTAQAREGLADLKFTGRYRVPFQFSLIVSERLKVGSFVQSAEGVTLTDLDGNRFYDLTGSYGVNVFGVDFYKATMAEGAALGQALGPVLGNYHPCVAGNIARLREISGQDEVSFHMSGTEAVMQAVRLARYHT
;
A
#
# COMPACT_ATOMS: atom_id res chain seq x y z
N MET A 1 43.79 3.66 -36.67
CA MET A 1 43.32 5.03 -36.43
C MET A 1 41.81 4.98 -36.36
N ILE A 2 41.24 5.12 -35.17
CA ILE A 2 39.79 5.27 -35.01
C ILE A 2 39.43 6.65 -35.59
N PRO A 3 38.51 6.77 -36.53
CA PRO A 3 38.19 8.06 -37.13
C PRO A 3 37.69 9.02 -36.06
N ALA A 4 38.30 10.23 -36.02
CA ALA A 4 38.00 11.26 -35.01
C ALA A 4 36.49 11.59 -34.89
N LEU A 5 35.71 11.31 -35.90
CA LEU A 5 34.26 11.51 -35.94
C LEU A 5 33.50 10.52 -35.05
N GLU A 6 33.96 9.27 -34.90
CA GLU A 6 33.32 8.26 -34.08
C GLU A 6 33.45 8.53 -32.58
N VAL A 7 34.46 9.30 -32.18
CA VAL A 7 34.65 9.72 -30.78
C VAL A 7 34.04 11.10 -30.51
N ALA A 8 34.05 11.99 -31.52
CA ALA A 8 33.51 13.34 -31.37
C ALA A 8 31.97 13.38 -31.21
N LEU A 9 31.23 12.50 -31.91
CA LEU A 9 29.78 12.41 -31.83
C LEU A 9 29.27 12.02 -30.41
N PRO A 10 29.75 10.95 -29.76
CA PRO A 10 29.32 10.61 -28.40
C PRO A 10 29.77 11.62 -27.35
N LEU A 11 30.95 12.25 -27.52
CA LEU A 11 31.38 13.32 -26.60
C LEU A 11 30.55 14.58 -26.74
N GLY A 12 30.17 14.96 -27.95
CA GLY A 12 29.24 16.08 -28.20
C GLY A 12 27.85 15.82 -27.63
N ALA A 13 27.31 14.60 -27.78
CA ALA A 13 26.06 14.21 -27.21
C ALA A 13 26.10 14.20 -25.65
N LEU A 14 27.22 13.74 -25.08
CA LEU A 14 27.44 13.76 -23.63
C LEU A 14 27.53 15.19 -23.08
N ALA A 15 28.20 16.09 -23.81
CA ALA A 15 28.27 17.50 -23.44
C ALA A 15 26.92 18.21 -23.49
N LEU A 16 26.10 17.92 -24.51
CA LEU A 16 24.74 18.46 -24.64
C LEU A 16 23.78 17.92 -23.58
N LEU A 17 23.96 16.66 -23.16
CA LEU A 17 23.12 16.04 -22.15
C LEU A 17 23.59 16.37 -20.71
N SER A 18 24.84 16.83 -20.54
CA SER A 18 25.42 17.07 -19.21
C SER A 18 24.63 18.06 -18.35
N PRO A 19 24.12 19.20 -18.87
CA PRO A 19 23.29 20.10 -18.06
C PRO A 19 21.95 19.47 -17.63
N MET A 20 21.34 18.65 -18.48
CA MET A 20 20.12 17.93 -18.12
C MET A 20 20.37 16.87 -17.06
N ILE A 21 21.48 16.13 -17.17
CA ILE A 21 21.90 15.13 -16.19
C ILE A 21 22.24 15.81 -14.86
N ARG A 22 23.02 16.89 -14.90
CA ARG A 22 23.37 17.67 -13.69
C ARG A 22 22.13 18.22 -12.99
N ARG A 23 21.22 18.87 -13.72
CA ARG A 23 19.95 19.36 -13.17
C ARG A 23 19.10 18.24 -12.58
N ARG A 24 19.10 17.05 -13.21
CA ARG A 24 18.38 15.89 -12.71
C ARG A 24 19.00 15.35 -11.41
N ILE A 25 20.32 15.35 -11.30
CA ILE A 25 21.06 14.95 -10.11
C ILE A 25 20.82 15.97 -8.98
N GLU A 26 20.85 17.26 -9.27
CA GLU A 26 20.59 18.33 -8.30
C GLU A 26 19.14 18.26 -7.78
N LEU A 27 18.15 18.07 -8.65
CA LEU A 27 16.76 17.85 -8.26
C LEU A 27 16.57 16.55 -7.46
N SER A 28 17.37 15.54 -7.78
CA SER A 28 17.36 14.26 -7.05
C SER A 28 17.96 14.37 -5.65
N ARG A 29 18.97 15.23 -5.47
CA ARG A 29 19.58 15.54 -4.16
C ARG A 29 18.70 16.48 -3.32
N ALA A 30 18.03 17.43 -3.95
CA ALA A 30 17.12 18.36 -3.28
C ALA A 30 15.82 17.69 -2.83
N LYS A 31 15.41 16.62 -3.52
CA LYS A 31 14.22 15.86 -3.15
C LYS A 31 14.57 14.78 -2.13
N HIS A 32 13.73 14.63 -1.12
CA HIS A 32 13.81 13.51 -0.21
C HIS A 32 13.92 12.19 -0.98
N ARG A 33 14.79 11.27 -0.54
CA ARG A 33 15.09 10.00 -1.23
C ARG A 33 13.88 9.13 -1.53
N SER A 34 12.77 9.34 -0.82
CA SER A 34 11.50 8.64 -1.04
C SER A 34 10.67 9.16 -2.22
N LEU A 35 11.07 10.24 -2.90
CA LEU A 35 10.28 10.81 -3.98
C LEU A 35 10.51 10.12 -5.33
N ALA A 36 9.44 10.06 -6.12
CA ALA A 36 9.20 9.22 -7.29
C ALA A 36 10.34 9.08 -8.33
N GLY A 37 11.29 10.01 -8.40
CA GLY A 37 12.40 9.95 -9.36
C GLY A 37 13.39 8.82 -9.09
N HIS A 38 13.75 8.59 -7.83
CA HIS A 38 14.66 7.50 -7.44
C HIS A 38 13.99 6.13 -7.54
N SER A 39 12.71 6.05 -7.18
CA SER A 39 11.98 4.78 -7.25
C SER A 39 11.77 4.32 -8.70
N LEU A 40 11.57 5.24 -9.65
CA LEU A 40 11.46 4.91 -11.06
C LEU A 40 12.79 4.44 -11.64
N MET A 41 13.91 5.09 -11.28
CA MET A 41 15.24 4.71 -11.72
C MET A 41 15.68 3.38 -11.10
N ALA A 42 15.45 3.21 -9.80
CA ALA A 42 15.72 1.95 -9.10
C ALA A 42 14.93 0.78 -9.73
N LYS A 43 13.64 0.99 -10.06
CA LYS A 43 12.82 -0.02 -10.74
C LYS A 43 13.30 -0.35 -12.16
N ARG A 44 13.82 0.63 -12.89
CA ARG A 44 14.40 0.38 -14.23
C ARG A 44 15.67 -0.45 -14.13
N LEU A 45 16.56 -0.12 -13.18
CA LEU A 45 17.78 -0.88 -12.95
C LEU A 45 17.47 -2.28 -12.39
N ALA A 46 16.51 -2.38 -11.47
CA ALA A 46 16.11 -3.65 -10.90
C ALA A 46 15.52 -4.63 -11.93
N ARG A 47 14.85 -4.12 -12.97
CA ARG A 47 14.37 -4.95 -14.10
C ARG A 47 15.47 -5.62 -14.91
N LEU A 48 16.71 -5.14 -14.80
CA LEU A 48 17.87 -5.78 -15.41
C LEU A 48 18.39 -6.98 -14.62
N LEU A 49 17.92 -7.14 -13.37
CA LEU A 49 18.28 -8.28 -12.53
C LEU A 49 17.40 -9.49 -12.89
N PRO A 50 18.00 -10.65 -13.14
CA PRO A 50 17.23 -11.88 -13.35
C PRO A 50 16.27 -12.17 -12.19
N GLY A 51 15.04 -12.53 -12.49
CA GLY A 51 14.04 -12.86 -11.47
C GLY A 51 13.42 -11.68 -10.72
N TYR A 52 13.78 -10.43 -11.04
CA TYR A 52 13.15 -9.26 -10.43
C TYR A 52 11.70 -9.06 -10.88
N ALA A 53 11.42 -9.27 -12.15
CA ALA A 53 10.06 -9.23 -12.68
C ALA A 53 9.94 -10.30 -13.77
N TYR A 54 8.91 -11.11 -13.69
CA TYR A 54 8.65 -12.14 -14.68
C TYR A 54 7.78 -11.58 -15.80
N ASP A 55 8.16 -11.91 -17.03
CA ASP A 55 7.27 -11.80 -18.19
C ASP A 55 6.24 -12.96 -18.19
N GLU A 56 5.37 -13.00 -19.18
CA GLU A 56 4.33 -14.03 -19.24
C GLU A 56 4.90 -15.45 -19.39
N ALA A 57 6.00 -15.61 -20.11
CA ALA A 57 6.65 -16.90 -20.28
C ALA A 57 7.27 -17.36 -18.95
N GLN A 58 8.02 -16.49 -18.31
CA GLN A 58 8.68 -16.76 -17.05
C GLN A 58 7.69 -16.95 -15.88
N PHE A 59 6.54 -16.26 -15.90
CA PHE A 59 5.52 -16.36 -14.85
C PHE A 59 5.04 -17.79 -14.65
N PHE A 60 4.82 -18.54 -15.73
CA PHE A 60 4.35 -19.92 -15.65
C PHE A 60 5.47 -20.95 -15.59
N ASN A 61 6.72 -20.56 -15.87
CA ASN A 61 7.91 -21.42 -15.93
C ASN A 61 9.07 -20.92 -15.06
N CYS A 62 8.80 -20.23 -13.97
CA CYS A 62 9.84 -19.65 -13.10
C CYS A 62 10.69 -20.71 -12.36
N ASP A 63 10.22 -21.94 -12.28
CA ASP A 63 10.87 -23.09 -11.65
C ASP A 63 11.43 -24.11 -12.66
N GLY A 64 11.41 -23.80 -13.96
CA GLY A 64 11.87 -24.71 -15.01
C GLY A 64 10.99 -25.94 -15.21
N ALA A 65 9.69 -25.82 -14.91
CA ALA A 65 8.75 -26.93 -15.06
C ALA A 65 8.61 -27.40 -16.53
N PRO A 66 8.30 -28.70 -16.77
CA PRO A 66 8.02 -29.22 -18.10
C PRO A 66 6.87 -28.47 -18.79
N ASP A 67 6.89 -28.40 -20.12
CA ASP A 67 5.91 -27.64 -20.93
C ASP A 67 4.45 -28.05 -20.65
N GLU A 68 4.18 -29.31 -20.42
CA GLU A 68 2.84 -29.78 -20.05
C GLU A 68 2.34 -29.13 -18.74
N VAL A 69 3.22 -29.02 -17.76
CA VAL A 69 2.91 -28.36 -16.48
C VAL A 69 2.68 -26.87 -16.68
N VAL A 70 3.50 -26.23 -17.51
CA VAL A 70 3.38 -24.79 -17.84
C VAL A 70 2.03 -24.51 -18.53
N GLN A 71 1.64 -25.33 -19.50
CA GLN A 71 0.35 -25.21 -20.18
C GLN A 71 -0.84 -25.41 -19.23
N ARG A 72 -0.74 -26.40 -18.35
CA ARG A 72 -1.79 -26.66 -17.33
C ARG A 72 -1.91 -25.48 -16.34
N ARG A 73 -0.80 -24.90 -15.92
CA ARG A 73 -0.78 -23.70 -15.05
C ARG A 73 -1.44 -22.52 -15.76
N ARG A 74 -1.13 -22.29 -17.04
CA ARG A 74 -1.71 -21.22 -17.84
C ARG A 74 -3.22 -21.37 -17.94
N ALA A 75 -3.70 -22.54 -18.34
CA ALA A 75 -5.14 -22.81 -18.44
C ALA A 75 -5.86 -22.69 -17.09
N ALA A 76 -5.26 -23.15 -16.01
CA ALA A 76 -5.80 -23.01 -14.66
C ALA A 76 -5.86 -21.53 -14.21
N PHE A 77 -4.84 -20.76 -14.55
CA PHE A 77 -4.82 -19.31 -14.25
C PHE A 77 -5.89 -18.54 -15.03
N ASP A 78 -6.10 -18.87 -16.31
CA ASP A 78 -7.17 -18.29 -17.12
C ASP A 78 -8.56 -18.60 -16.53
N THR A 79 -8.78 -19.84 -16.12
CA THR A 79 -10.01 -20.27 -15.44
C THR A 79 -10.18 -19.51 -14.10
N LEU A 80 -9.11 -19.36 -13.33
CA LEU A 80 -9.12 -18.60 -12.08
C LEU A 80 -9.49 -17.14 -12.32
N CYS A 81 -8.89 -16.48 -13.31
CA CYS A 81 -9.17 -15.09 -13.65
C CYS A 81 -10.64 -14.89 -14.06
N ALA A 82 -11.18 -15.78 -14.87
CA ALA A 82 -12.59 -15.75 -15.27
C ALA A 82 -13.53 -15.95 -14.07
N GLY A 83 -13.22 -16.93 -13.22
CA GLY A 83 -13.98 -17.18 -11.98
C GLY A 83 -13.96 -15.99 -11.02
N PHE A 84 -12.83 -15.32 -10.86
CA PHE A 84 -12.73 -14.11 -10.02
C PHE A 84 -13.51 -12.94 -10.63
N ALA A 85 -13.46 -12.74 -11.94
CA ALA A 85 -14.23 -11.69 -12.61
C ALA A 85 -15.75 -11.86 -12.37
N GLN A 86 -16.25 -13.08 -12.44
CA GLN A 86 -17.64 -13.38 -12.17
C GLN A 86 -18.00 -13.25 -10.68
N ARG A 87 -17.11 -13.76 -9.80
CA ARG A 87 -17.35 -13.80 -8.35
C ARG A 87 -17.34 -12.42 -7.69
N TYR A 88 -16.59 -11.47 -8.26
CA TYR A 88 -16.38 -10.12 -7.71
C TYR A 88 -16.88 -9.01 -8.62
N GLU A 89 -17.94 -9.25 -9.37
CA GLU A 89 -18.46 -8.34 -10.42
C GLU A 89 -18.74 -6.93 -9.86
N LYS A 90 -19.50 -6.82 -8.76
CA LYS A 90 -19.85 -5.53 -8.13
C LYS A 90 -18.62 -4.85 -7.54
N SER A 91 -17.80 -5.60 -6.83
CA SER A 91 -16.57 -5.09 -6.23
C SER A 91 -15.59 -4.58 -7.30
N LEU A 92 -15.49 -5.25 -8.44
CA LEU A 92 -14.64 -4.84 -9.55
C LEU A 92 -15.18 -3.57 -10.24
N ALA A 93 -16.49 -3.50 -10.48
CA ALA A 93 -17.13 -2.32 -11.07
C ALA A 93 -16.91 -1.08 -10.18
N LEU A 94 -17.15 -1.21 -8.86
CA LEU A 94 -16.95 -0.11 -7.93
C LEU A 94 -15.46 0.25 -7.79
N THR A 95 -14.55 -0.74 -7.84
CA THR A 95 -13.10 -0.50 -7.85
C THR A 95 -12.67 0.30 -9.08
N ALA A 96 -13.20 -0.01 -10.24
CA ALA A 96 -12.92 0.71 -11.48
C ALA A 96 -13.37 2.18 -11.37
N GLN A 97 -14.59 2.42 -10.92
CA GLN A 97 -15.14 3.74 -10.70
C GLN A 97 -14.33 4.54 -9.66
N ALA A 98 -14.05 3.97 -8.49
CA ALA A 98 -13.29 4.64 -7.43
C ALA A 98 -11.85 4.97 -7.86
N ARG A 99 -11.25 4.16 -8.73
CA ARG A 99 -9.89 4.35 -9.24
C ARG A 99 -9.71 5.63 -10.06
N GLU A 100 -10.77 6.14 -10.63
CA GLU A 100 -10.74 7.40 -11.40
C GLU A 100 -10.43 8.59 -10.50
N GLY A 101 -10.99 8.62 -9.28
CA GLY A 101 -10.87 9.74 -8.35
C GLY A 101 -9.95 9.49 -7.14
N LEU A 102 -9.68 8.22 -6.75
CA LEU A 102 -8.95 7.89 -5.54
C LEU A 102 -7.50 7.48 -5.85
N ALA A 103 -6.55 8.40 -5.57
CA ALA A 103 -5.13 8.17 -5.81
C ALA A 103 -4.56 6.96 -5.03
N ASP A 104 -5.04 6.73 -3.80
CA ASP A 104 -4.57 5.67 -2.91
C ASP A 104 -4.82 4.27 -3.48
N LEU A 105 -5.92 4.06 -4.20
CA LEU A 105 -6.19 2.77 -4.86
C LEU A 105 -5.15 2.42 -5.92
N LYS A 106 -4.61 3.42 -6.62
CA LYS A 106 -3.53 3.23 -7.60
C LYS A 106 -2.21 2.88 -6.92
N PHE A 107 -1.98 3.44 -5.74
CA PHE A 107 -0.76 3.21 -4.96
C PHE A 107 -0.80 1.86 -4.24
N THR A 108 -1.82 1.58 -3.45
CA THR A 108 -1.92 0.37 -2.63
C THR A 108 -2.03 -0.89 -3.49
N GLY A 109 -2.78 -0.86 -4.58
CA GLY A 109 -2.92 -1.99 -5.50
C GLY A 109 -1.60 -2.44 -6.13
N ARG A 110 -0.62 -1.54 -6.27
CA ARG A 110 0.68 -1.85 -6.87
C ARG A 110 1.60 -2.67 -5.96
N TYR A 111 1.45 -2.56 -4.64
CA TYR A 111 2.39 -3.12 -3.67
C TYR A 111 1.84 -4.31 -2.86
N ARG A 112 0.61 -4.75 -3.15
CA ARG A 112 -0.03 -5.88 -2.47
C ARG A 112 0.41 -7.26 -2.97
N VAL A 113 1.06 -7.31 -4.13
CA VAL A 113 1.54 -8.55 -4.74
C VAL A 113 3.06 -8.53 -4.78
N PRO A 114 3.75 -9.66 -4.52
CA PRO A 114 5.19 -9.76 -4.70
C PRO A 114 5.61 -9.21 -6.06
N PHE A 115 6.66 -8.39 -6.06
CA PHE A 115 7.01 -7.58 -7.23
C PHE A 115 7.35 -8.41 -8.48
N GLN A 116 7.84 -9.63 -8.33
CA GLN A 116 8.12 -10.54 -9.45
C GLN A 116 6.87 -10.88 -10.26
N PHE A 117 5.75 -11.07 -9.59
CA PHE A 117 4.47 -11.50 -10.18
C PHE A 117 3.52 -10.33 -10.43
N SER A 118 3.83 -9.13 -9.92
CA SER A 118 2.88 -8.02 -9.81
C SER A 118 2.34 -7.53 -11.15
N LEU A 119 3.10 -7.64 -12.24
CA LEU A 119 2.66 -7.19 -13.56
C LEU A 119 1.46 -8.03 -14.04
N ILE A 120 1.62 -9.34 -14.07
CA ILE A 120 0.59 -10.25 -14.60
C ILE A 120 -0.59 -10.38 -13.65
N VAL A 121 -0.32 -10.51 -12.34
CA VAL A 121 -1.38 -10.66 -11.35
C VAL A 121 -2.24 -9.40 -11.27
N SER A 122 -1.66 -8.20 -11.30
CA SER A 122 -2.42 -6.96 -11.23
C SER A 122 -3.22 -6.65 -12.49
N GLU A 123 -2.79 -7.16 -13.65
CA GLU A 123 -3.51 -6.99 -14.91
C GLU A 123 -4.62 -8.01 -15.11
N ARG A 124 -4.37 -9.25 -14.73
CA ARG A 124 -5.25 -10.39 -15.06
C ARG A 124 -6.10 -10.85 -13.89
N LEU A 125 -5.54 -10.98 -12.70
CA LEU A 125 -6.28 -11.39 -11.50
C LEU A 125 -6.76 -10.14 -10.74
N LYS A 126 -7.89 -9.59 -11.18
CA LYS A 126 -8.49 -8.41 -10.55
C LYS A 126 -9.42 -8.84 -9.44
N VAL A 127 -9.17 -8.34 -8.24
CA VAL A 127 -10.03 -8.57 -7.07
C VAL A 127 -10.41 -7.21 -6.50
N GLY A 128 -11.70 -7.01 -6.26
CA GLY A 128 -12.22 -5.87 -5.52
C GLY A 128 -11.91 -5.99 -4.03
N SER A 129 -11.87 -4.87 -3.32
CA SER A 129 -11.58 -4.82 -1.89
C SER A 129 -12.59 -3.92 -1.17
N PHE A 130 -13.87 -4.21 -1.35
CA PHE A 130 -14.96 -3.52 -0.64
C PHE A 130 -15.62 -4.49 0.33
N VAL A 131 -15.68 -4.09 1.61
CA VAL A 131 -16.34 -4.84 2.66
C VAL A 131 -17.67 -4.15 2.95
N GLN A 132 -18.76 -4.91 2.91
CA GLN A 132 -20.11 -4.43 3.22
C GLN A 132 -20.44 -4.61 4.70
N SER A 133 -20.01 -5.71 5.28
CA SER A 133 -20.27 -6.01 6.70
C SER A 133 -19.19 -6.89 7.29
N ALA A 134 -19.11 -6.89 8.61
CA ALA A 134 -18.22 -7.74 9.38
C ALA A 134 -18.98 -8.26 10.60
N GLU A 135 -18.73 -9.51 11.01
CA GLU A 135 -19.34 -10.16 12.16
C GLU A 135 -18.40 -11.21 12.75
N GLY A 136 -18.16 -11.18 14.04
CA GLY A 136 -17.23 -12.06 14.73
C GLY A 136 -15.83 -11.97 14.11
N VAL A 137 -15.44 -13.00 13.38
CA VAL A 137 -14.15 -13.11 12.66
C VAL A 137 -14.33 -13.16 11.13
N THR A 138 -15.52 -12.84 10.65
CA THR A 138 -15.85 -12.90 9.20
C THR A 138 -16.14 -11.54 8.61
N LEU A 139 -15.75 -11.38 7.34
CA LEU A 139 -16.04 -10.23 6.51
C LEU A 139 -16.96 -10.66 5.36
N THR A 140 -17.89 -9.82 4.97
CA THR A 140 -18.73 -10.02 3.79
C THR A 140 -18.50 -8.87 2.82
N ASP A 141 -18.19 -9.18 1.55
CA ASP A 141 -17.97 -8.20 0.50
C ASP A 141 -19.27 -7.73 -0.17
N LEU A 142 -19.18 -6.84 -1.15
CA LEU A 142 -20.34 -6.33 -1.91
C LEU A 142 -21.03 -7.41 -2.76
N ASP A 143 -20.32 -8.46 -3.11
CA ASP A 143 -20.82 -9.55 -3.91
C ASP A 143 -21.45 -10.68 -3.07
N GLY A 144 -21.45 -10.50 -1.72
CA GLY A 144 -21.99 -11.46 -0.76
C GLY A 144 -21.02 -12.60 -0.40
N ASN A 145 -19.77 -12.53 -0.82
CA ASN A 145 -18.77 -13.52 -0.44
C ASN A 145 -18.35 -13.32 1.02
N ARG A 146 -18.26 -14.41 1.78
CA ARG A 146 -17.80 -14.42 3.17
C ARG A 146 -16.35 -14.88 3.25
N PHE A 147 -15.56 -14.18 4.05
CA PHE A 147 -14.14 -14.47 4.30
C PHE A 147 -13.85 -14.47 5.79
N TYR A 148 -12.91 -15.28 6.21
CA TYR A 148 -12.29 -15.13 7.53
C TYR A 148 -11.30 -13.97 7.49
N ASP A 149 -11.37 -13.08 8.48
CA ASP A 149 -10.39 -12.00 8.65
C ASP A 149 -9.12 -12.53 9.31
N LEU A 150 -8.23 -13.11 8.51
CA LEU A 150 -6.94 -13.63 8.99
C LEU A 150 -5.96 -12.52 9.35
N THR A 151 -6.22 -11.30 8.93
CA THR A 151 -5.33 -10.16 9.18
C THR A 151 -5.69 -9.42 10.47
N GLY A 152 -6.93 -9.59 10.94
CA GLY A 152 -7.45 -8.86 12.10
C GLY A 152 -7.28 -7.35 11.96
N SER A 153 -7.45 -6.81 10.74
CA SER A 153 -7.19 -5.40 10.42
C SER A 153 -5.80 -4.96 10.87
N TYR A 154 -4.76 -5.69 10.44
CA TYR A 154 -3.35 -5.48 10.83
C TYR A 154 -3.10 -5.63 12.35
N GLY A 155 -3.84 -6.52 13.01
CA GLY A 155 -3.69 -6.81 14.44
C GLY A 155 -4.49 -5.88 15.36
N VAL A 156 -5.35 -5.02 14.81
CA VAL A 156 -6.23 -4.15 15.61
C VAL A 156 -7.39 -4.92 16.22
N ASN A 157 -7.99 -5.85 15.46
CA ASN A 157 -9.19 -6.61 15.88
C ASN A 157 -8.85 -7.86 16.71
N VAL A 158 -8.08 -7.69 17.79
CA VAL A 158 -7.64 -8.81 18.66
C VAL A 158 -8.80 -9.52 19.33
N PHE A 159 -9.86 -8.80 19.70
CA PHE A 159 -11.04 -9.31 20.42
C PHE A 159 -12.24 -9.64 19.51
N GLY A 160 -12.03 -9.59 18.18
CA GLY A 160 -13.10 -9.75 17.21
C GLY A 160 -13.89 -8.48 16.95
N VAL A 161 -14.54 -8.42 15.78
CA VAL A 161 -15.17 -7.20 15.27
C VAL A 161 -16.31 -6.71 16.18
N ASP A 162 -17.07 -7.64 16.77
CA ASP A 162 -18.26 -7.28 17.55
C ASP A 162 -17.91 -6.57 18.85
N PHE A 163 -16.79 -6.93 19.49
CA PHE A 163 -16.26 -6.19 20.64
C PHE A 163 -15.98 -4.72 20.29
N TYR A 164 -15.31 -4.49 19.16
CA TYR A 164 -15.00 -3.12 18.73
C TYR A 164 -16.25 -2.35 18.30
N LYS A 165 -17.24 -2.99 17.68
CA LYS A 165 -18.53 -2.36 17.38
C LYS A 165 -19.24 -1.88 18.64
N ALA A 166 -19.26 -2.70 19.70
CA ALA A 166 -19.83 -2.30 20.98
C ALA A 166 -19.09 -1.09 21.57
N THR A 167 -17.77 -1.13 21.62
CA THR A 167 -16.94 -0.03 22.11
C THR A 167 -17.12 1.25 21.26
N MET A 168 -17.23 1.12 19.94
CA MET A 168 -17.50 2.25 19.04
C MET A 168 -18.88 2.84 19.30
N ALA A 169 -19.90 2.02 19.57
CA ALA A 169 -21.25 2.49 19.91
C ALA A 169 -21.27 3.30 21.21
N GLU A 170 -20.56 2.84 22.25
CA GLU A 170 -20.39 3.58 23.50
C GLU A 170 -19.67 4.93 23.26
N GLY A 171 -18.56 4.93 22.53
CA GLY A 171 -17.83 6.15 22.17
C GLY A 171 -18.67 7.13 21.35
N ALA A 172 -19.48 6.61 20.42
CA ALA A 172 -20.38 7.43 19.61
C ALA A 172 -21.49 8.08 20.48
N ALA A 173 -22.04 7.35 21.45
CA ALA A 173 -23.03 7.90 22.37
C ALA A 173 -22.47 9.04 23.21
N LEU A 174 -21.24 8.91 23.72
CA LEU A 174 -20.54 10.00 24.44
C LEU A 174 -20.29 11.21 23.52
N GLY A 175 -19.82 10.97 22.30
CA GLY A 175 -19.58 12.04 21.31
C GLY A 175 -20.86 12.73 20.87
N GLN A 176 -21.96 12.02 20.71
CA GLN A 176 -23.27 12.56 20.32
C GLN A 176 -23.84 13.52 21.37
N ALA A 177 -23.65 13.24 22.65
CA ALA A 177 -24.09 14.10 23.74
C ALA A 177 -23.31 15.43 23.77
N LEU A 178 -22.04 15.42 23.36
CA LEU A 178 -21.19 16.62 23.34
C LEU A 178 -21.34 17.44 22.05
N GLY A 179 -21.53 16.78 20.91
CA GLY A 179 -21.50 17.41 19.59
C GLY A 179 -20.09 17.85 19.16
N PRO A 180 -19.96 18.59 18.07
CA PRO A 180 -18.66 19.05 17.54
C PRO A 180 -18.16 20.30 18.31
N VAL A 181 -17.58 20.09 19.48
CA VAL A 181 -16.99 21.14 20.32
C VAL A 181 -15.47 21.10 20.16
N LEU A 182 -14.90 22.19 19.66
CA LEU A 182 -13.46 22.33 19.47
C LEU A 182 -12.80 23.06 20.65
N GLY A 183 -11.60 22.62 21.02
CA GLY A 183 -10.78 23.25 22.06
C GLY A 183 -11.16 22.87 23.49
N ASN A 184 -12.15 21.98 23.66
CA ASN A 184 -12.54 21.44 24.97
C ASN A 184 -12.41 19.91 24.98
N TYR A 185 -12.27 19.33 26.16
CA TYR A 185 -12.13 17.88 26.36
C TYR A 185 -13.36 17.31 27.06
N HIS A 186 -13.73 16.11 26.67
CA HIS A 186 -14.71 15.33 27.43
C HIS A 186 -14.07 14.81 28.73
N PRO A 187 -14.79 14.74 29.86
CA PRO A 187 -14.25 14.26 31.15
C PRO A 187 -13.59 12.88 31.10
N CYS A 188 -14.01 11.97 30.22
CA CYS A 188 -13.41 10.66 30.04
C CYS A 188 -11.90 10.70 29.69
N VAL A 189 -11.42 11.82 29.15
CA VAL A 189 -9.99 11.99 28.79
C VAL A 189 -9.09 11.84 30.02
N ALA A 190 -9.51 12.36 31.19
CA ALA A 190 -8.72 12.25 32.42
C ALA A 190 -8.51 10.78 32.83
N GLY A 191 -9.57 9.96 32.78
CA GLY A 191 -9.49 8.53 33.07
C GLY A 191 -8.63 7.77 32.04
N ASN A 192 -8.76 8.12 30.76
CA ASN A 192 -7.96 7.53 29.70
C ASN A 192 -6.46 7.84 29.88
N ILE A 193 -6.11 9.09 30.22
CA ILE A 193 -4.72 9.48 30.48
C ILE A 193 -4.17 8.72 31.67
N ALA A 194 -4.91 8.65 32.80
CA ALA A 194 -4.45 7.92 33.99
C ALA A 194 -4.14 6.44 33.66
N ARG A 195 -5.04 5.77 32.92
CA ARG A 195 -4.84 4.38 32.50
C ARG A 195 -3.68 4.20 31.53
N LEU A 196 -3.53 5.10 30.57
CA LEU A 196 -2.41 5.03 29.61
C LEU A 196 -1.06 5.27 30.29
N ARG A 197 -0.98 6.16 31.25
CA ARG A 197 0.22 6.38 32.07
C ARG A 197 0.58 5.13 32.88
N GLU A 198 -0.41 4.49 33.50
CA GLU A 198 -0.22 3.25 34.24
C GLU A 198 0.31 2.12 33.33
N ILE A 199 -0.28 1.92 32.15
CA ILE A 199 0.09 0.86 31.22
C ILE A 199 1.47 1.11 30.60
N SER A 200 1.76 2.36 30.21
CA SER A 200 2.98 2.72 29.47
C SER A 200 4.18 3.03 30.39
N GLY A 201 3.93 3.39 31.64
CA GLY A 201 4.96 3.91 32.56
C GLY A 201 5.51 5.27 32.17
N GLN A 202 4.83 6.00 31.25
CA GLN A 202 5.24 7.34 30.82
C GLN A 202 4.51 8.42 31.61
N ASP A 203 5.16 9.57 31.80
CA ASP A 203 4.61 10.69 32.55
C ASP A 203 3.55 11.48 31.77
N GLU A 204 3.66 11.53 30.44
CA GLU A 204 2.81 12.31 29.55
C GLU A 204 2.29 11.48 28.39
N VAL A 205 1.09 11.82 27.91
CA VAL A 205 0.41 11.18 26.79
C VAL A 205 -0.11 12.26 25.86
N SER A 206 0.06 12.06 24.56
CA SER A 206 -0.57 12.88 23.54
C SER A 206 -1.44 12.05 22.59
N PHE A 207 -2.58 12.63 22.18
CA PHE A 207 -3.52 11.97 21.29
C PHE A 207 -3.41 12.54 19.88
N HIS A 208 -3.47 11.67 18.88
CA HIS A 208 -3.38 12.01 17.47
C HIS A 208 -4.43 11.26 16.65
N MET A 209 -4.87 11.86 15.56
CA MET A 209 -5.90 11.28 14.69
C MET A 209 -5.42 10.06 13.88
N SER A 210 -4.11 9.90 13.75
CA SER A 210 -3.52 8.76 13.03
C SER A 210 -2.15 8.37 13.58
N GLY A 211 -1.75 7.12 13.35
CA GLY A 211 -0.40 6.66 13.67
C GLY A 211 0.70 7.47 12.97
N THR A 212 0.45 7.96 11.76
CA THR A 212 1.39 8.83 11.03
C THR A 212 1.62 10.15 11.77
N GLU A 213 0.56 10.77 12.28
CA GLU A 213 0.70 11.99 13.08
C GLU A 213 1.42 11.74 14.40
N ALA A 214 1.11 10.64 15.09
CA ALA A 214 1.78 10.25 16.32
C ALA A 214 3.29 10.07 16.09
N VAL A 215 3.69 9.35 15.05
CA VAL A 215 5.10 9.17 14.67
C VAL A 215 5.75 10.50 14.28
N MET A 216 5.06 11.35 13.53
CA MET A 216 5.58 12.69 13.20
C MET A 216 5.86 13.53 14.44
N GLN A 217 4.97 13.51 15.43
CA GLN A 217 5.18 14.23 16.68
C GLN A 217 6.32 13.63 17.50
N ALA A 218 6.42 12.32 17.60
CA ALA A 218 7.55 11.65 18.24
C ALA A 218 8.89 12.05 17.62
N VAL A 219 8.97 12.09 16.28
CA VAL A 219 10.18 12.53 15.56
C VAL A 219 10.48 14.02 15.84
N ARG A 220 9.45 14.89 15.89
CA ARG A 220 9.65 16.30 16.22
C ARG A 220 10.18 16.49 17.62
N LEU A 221 9.62 15.78 18.62
CA LEU A 221 10.10 15.83 20.00
C LEU A 221 11.56 15.33 20.11
N ALA A 222 11.87 14.20 19.49
CA ALA A 222 13.24 13.68 19.47
C ALA A 222 14.22 14.70 18.88
N ARG A 223 13.86 15.34 17.76
CA ARG A 223 14.69 16.37 17.12
C ARG A 223 14.78 17.68 17.90
N TYR A 224 13.82 17.97 18.74
CA TYR A 224 13.85 19.15 19.63
C TYR A 224 14.83 18.94 20.80
N HIS A 225 14.97 17.70 21.27
CA HIS A 225 15.81 17.35 22.41
C HIS A 225 17.22 16.88 22.02
N THR A 226 17.54 16.73 20.74
CA THR A 226 18.87 16.38 20.21
C THR A 226 19.49 17.52 19.42
#